data_b2a4360619cb82274b37782616135f88
#
_entry.id   b2a4360619cb82274b37782616135f88
#
_cell.length_a   1.000
_cell.length_b   1.000
_cell.length_c   1.000
_cell.angle_alpha   90.00
_cell.angle_beta   90.00
_cell.angle_gamma   90.00
#
_symmetry.space_group_name_H-M   'P 1'
#
loop_
_entity.id
_entity.type
_entity.pdbx_description
1 polymer ?
#
loop_
_entity_poly.entity_id
_entity_poly.type
_entity_poly.pdbx_seq_one_letter_code
_entity_poly.pdbx_strand_id
1 'polypeptide(L)'
;TPNSDQLDTDGDNIGDVCDTDDDNDGVLDIDDNCILTPNPDQLDTDRDGIGNICDDDDDNDGVLDIDDNCVLTRNSNQLDTDGDGLGDVCDNDDDNDGVDDVADNCRTNFNPDQLDTDGDGIGNVCDEDDDNDGVLDLDDNCILTPNPDQLDSDGDGLGDVCDPDDDNDGVLDSDDNCILTPNPHQLDTDDDGLGDACDEDDDSDGVLDIDDNCPLIANPNQRDLDNDGIGDVCDEDDDNDGVNDEDDNCPTISNPDQTDTDGDGLGDICDEDDDNDGVLDVDDNCPLTPNTDQLDTDGDGLGD
;
A
#
# COMPACT_ATOMS: atom_id res chain seq x y z
N THR A 1 39.08 -81.24 -9.36
CA THR A 1 39.49 -80.42 -10.52
C THR A 1 40.92 -79.93 -10.31
N PRO A 2 41.79 -79.76 -11.34
CA PRO A 2 43.08 -79.12 -11.12
C PRO A 2 42.92 -77.69 -10.71
N ASN A 3 43.25 -77.36 -9.47
CA ASN A 3 43.26 -76.01 -8.88
C ASN A 3 44.67 -75.40 -9.11
N SER A 4 44.89 -74.69 -10.20
CA SER A 4 46.20 -74.20 -10.62
C SER A 4 46.58 -72.86 -10.04
N ASP A 5 45.64 -72.08 -9.56
CA ASP A 5 45.82 -70.75 -8.93
C ASP A 5 45.93 -70.84 -7.39
N GLN A 6 45.42 -71.94 -6.81
CA GLN A 6 45.47 -72.20 -5.36
C GLN A 6 44.79 -71.03 -4.57
N LEU A 7 43.75 -70.46 -5.20
CA LEU A 7 42.92 -69.40 -4.52
C LEU A 7 42.19 -70.06 -3.38
N ASP A 8 42.18 -69.39 -2.22
CA ASP A 8 41.58 -69.79 -0.95
C ASP A 8 41.16 -68.44 -0.30
N THR A 9 39.96 -67.99 -0.63
CA THR A 9 39.47 -66.59 -0.35
C THR A 9 39.25 -66.36 1.13
N ASP A 10 38.69 -67.34 1.84
CA ASP A 10 38.39 -67.22 3.28
C ASP A 10 39.58 -67.71 4.18
N GLY A 11 40.57 -68.39 3.62
CA GLY A 11 41.73 -68.85 4.32
C GLY A 11 41.53 -70.11 5.19
N ASP A 12 40.54 -70.94 4.91
CA ASP A 12 40.21 -72.13 5.67
C ASP A 12 41.00 -73.39 5.27
N ASN A 13 41.84 -73.31 4.19
CA ASN A 13 42.64 -74.31 3.55
C ASN A 13 41.85 -75.26 2.63
N ILE A 14 40.64 -74.97 2.25
CA ILE A 14 39.95 -75.52 1.09
C ILE A 14 40.03 -74.46 -0.01
N GLY A 15 40.45 -74.76 -1.18
CA GLY A 15 40.51 -73.79 -2.27
C GLY A 15 39.14 -73.60 -2.91
N ASP A 16 38.86 -72.42 -3.40
CA ASP A 16 37.56 -71.98 -3.93
C ASP A 16 36.94 -72.95 -4.93
N VAL A 17 37.75 -73.66 -5.74
CA VAL A 17 37.26 -74.66 -6.69
C VAL A 17 36.64 -75.90 -6.01
N CYS A 18 36.92 -76.14 -4.74
CA CYS A 18 36.47 -77.26 -3.91
C CYS A 18 35.64 -76.90 -2.73
N ASP A 19 35.58 -75.65 -2.45
CA ASP A 19 34.70 -75.06 -1.41
C ASP A 19 33.26 -74.89 -1.95
N THR A 20 32.32 -74.71 -1.13
CA THR A 20 30.89 -74.43 -1.43
C THR A 20 30.38 -73.12 -0.79
N ASP A 21 31.31 -72.47 -0.08
CA ASP A 21 31.07 -71.17 0.59
C ASP A 21 32.42 -70.46 0.63
N ASP A 22 32.81 -69.89 -0.55
CA ASP A 22 34.17 -69.44 -0.87
C ASP A 22 34.68 -68.30 0.01
N ASP A 23 33.79 -67.53 0.65
CA ASP A 23 34.13 -66.40 1.51
C ASP A 23 33.70 -66.62 2.99
N ASN A 24 33.04 -67.78 3.26
CA ASN A 24 32.65 -68.24 4.57
C ASN A 24 31.69 -67.30 5.34
N ASP A 25 30.76 -66.66 4.61
CA ASP A 25 29.77 -65.75 5.16
C ASP A 25 28.51 -66.50 5.63
N GLY A 26 28.37 -67.77 5.31
CA GLY A 26 27.26 -68.63 5.67
C GLY A 26 26.19 -68.80 4.58
N VAL A 27 26.41 -68.20 3.40
CA VAL A 27 25.59 -68.37 2.21
C VAL A 27 26.43 -69.25 1.21
N LEU A 28 25.79 -70.22 0.59
CA LEU A 28 26.52 -71.07 -0.37
C LEU A 28 26.71 -70.34 -1.69
N ASP A 29 27.86 -70.54 -2.41
CA ASP A 29 28.19 -69.89 -3.66
C ASP A 29 27.03 -69.89 -4.69
N ILE A 30 26.23 -70.96 -4.71
CA ILE A 30 25.10 -71.10 -5.63
C ILE A 30 23.94 -70.18 -5.34
N ASP A 31 23.84 -69.71 -4.08
CA ASP A 31 22.78 -68.82 -3.58
C ASP A 31 23.35 -67.45 -3.24
N ASP A 32 24.69 -67.24 -3.35
CA ASP A 32 25.41 -66.03 -2.98
C ASP A 32 25.54 -65.05 -4.17
N ASN A 33 25.13 -63.80 -3.92
CA ASN A 33 25.22 -62.72 -4.91
C ASN A 33 26.59 -61.99 -4.92
N CYS A 34 27.51 -62.33 -3.96
CA CYS A 34 28.89 -61.81 -3.90
C CYS A 34 29.92 -62.88 -3.52
N ILE A 35 29.99 -64.00 -4.18
CA ILE A 35 30.68 -65.23 -3.90
C ILE A 35 32.07 -65.14 -3.22
N LEU A 36 32.78 -64.03 -3.43
CA LEU A 36 34.15 -63.84 -2.91
C LEU A 36 34.26 -62.68 -1.90
N THR A 37 33.14 -62.12 -1.48
CA THR A 37 33.11 -60.98 -0.57
C THR A 37 31.98 -61.15 0.46
N PRO A 38 32.30 -61.40 1.72
CA PRO A 38 31.30 -61.74 2.74
C PRO A 38 30.16 -60.73 2.85
N ASN A 39 28.94 -61.18 2.56
CA ASN A 39 27.72 -60.36 2.65
C ASN A 39 26.51 -61.21 3.13
N PRO A 40 26.50 -61.67 4.36
CA PRO A 40 25.49 -62.61 4.88
C PRO A 40 24.05 -62.05 4.83
N ASP A 41 23.85 -60.76 4.59
CA ASP A 41 22.53 -60.15 4.41
C ASP A 41 22.02 -60.19 2.95
N GLN A 42 22.92 -60.53 1.99
CA GLN A 42 22.61 -60.68 0.57
C GLN A 42 21.85 -59.47 -0.01
N LEU A 43 22.22 -58.25 0.43
CA LEU A 43 21.59 -57.01 -0.04
C LEU A 43 21.91 -56.82 -1.52
N ASP A 44 20.86 -56.62 -2.30
CA ASP A 44 20.85 -56.38 -3.74
C ASP A 44 19.73 -55.39 -4.03
N THR A 45 20.07 -54.12 -4.15
CA THR A 45 19.12 -53.00 -4.18
C THR A 45 18.38 -52.95 -5.51
N ASP A 46 19.08 -53.14 -6.63
CA ASP A 46 18.49 -53.03 -7.95
C ASP A 46 17.96 -54.36 -8.51
N ARG A 47 18.34 -55.51 -7.86
CA ARG A 47 17.92 -56.89 -8.17
C ARG A 47 18.46 -57.40 -9.49
N ASP A 48 19.68 -57.04 -9.82
CA ASP A 48 20.36 -57.54 -11.01
C ASP A 48 21.07 -58.87 -10.75
N GLY A 49 21.24 -59.27 -9.51
CA GLY A 49 21.84 -60.51 -9.05
C GLY A 49 23.28 -60.36 -8.59
N ILE A 50 23.82 -59.15 -8.53
CA ILE A 50 25.08 -58.79 -7.88
C ILE A 50 24.73 -58.09 -6.57
N GLY A 51 25.41 -58.46 -5.49
CA GLY A 51 25.15 -57.84 -4.18
C GLY A 51 25.85 -56.48 -4.06
N ASN A 52 25.25 -55.55 -3.36
CA ASN A 52 25.73 -54.15 -3.19
C ASN A 52 27.24 -54.06 -2.84
N ILE A 53 27.77 -55.02 -2.05
CA ILE A 53 29.17 -54.92 -1.62
C ILE A 53 30.16 -55.25 -2.75
N CYS A 54 29.71 -55.86 -3.82
CA CYS A 54 30.51 -56.27 -4.97
C CYS A 54 29.98 -55.68 -6.31
N ASP A 55 28.95 -54.85 -6.22
CA ASP A 55 28.46 -54.02 -7.32
C ASP A 55 29.22 -52.69 -7.37
N ASP A 56 29.33 -52.07 -8.49
CA ASP A 56 29.90 -50.73 -8.67
C ASP A 56 28.83 -49.66 -8.90
N ASP A 57 27.50 -50.08 -9.02
CA ASP A 57 26.35 -49.22 -9.28
C ASP A 57 25.09 -49.84 -8.62
N ASP A 58 25.02 -49.71 -7.29
CA ASP A 58 24.08 -50.40 -6.41
C ASP A 58 22.59 -50.26 -6.76
N ASP A 59 22.20 -49.18 -7.39
CA ASP A 59 20.81 -48.92 -7.77
C ASP A 59 20.57 -48.95 -9.29
N ASN A 60 21.66 -49.12 -10.05
CA ASN A 60 21.66 -49.26 -11.52
C ASN A 60 21.03 -48.05 -12.25
N ASP A 61 21.36 -46.83 -11.79
CA ASP A 61 20.90 -45.60 -12.41
C ASP A 61 21.86 -45.05 -13.47
N GLY A 62 23.06 -45.65 -13.54
CA GLY A 62 24.11 -45.33 -14.49
C GLY A 62 25.19 -44.40 -13.93
N VAL A 63 25.16 -44.08 -12.66
CA VAL A 63 26.21 -43.39 -11.90
C VAL A 63 26.87 -44.45 -10.98
N LEU A 64 28.19 -44.49 -10.94
CA LEU A 64 28.87 -45.41 -10.05
C LEU A 64 28.78 -44.93 -8.60
N ASP A 65 28.71 -45.84 -7.61
CA ASP A 65 28.59 -45.54 -6.19
C ASP A 65 29.59 -44.50 -5.69
N ILE A 66 30.78 -44.49 -6.22
CA ILE A 66 31.86 -43.58 -5.85
C ILE A 66 31.57 -42.11 -6.25
N ASP A 67 30.75 -41.93 -7.27
CA ASP A 67 30.37 -40.64 -7.83
C ASP A 67 28.88 -40.30 -7.58
N ASP A 68 28.13 -41.25 -6.95
CA ASP A 68 26.70 -41.15 -6.70
C ASP A 68 26.40 -40.50 -5.35
N ASN A 69 25.56 -39.47 -5.39
CA ASN A 69 25.10 -38.79 -4.18
C ASN A 69 23.87 -39.43 -3.52
N CYS A 70 23.31 -40.52 -4.13
CA CYS A 70 22.20 -41.33 -3.55
C CYS A 70 22.37 -42.83 -3.85
N VAL A 71 23.48 -43.44 -3.51
CA VAL A 71 23.96 -44.78 -3.86
C VAL A 71 22.91 -45.89 -3.91
N LEU A 72 21.83 -45.81 -3.17
CA LEU A 72 20.79 -46.84 -3.07
C LEU A 72 19.43 -46.38 -3.64
N THR A 73 19.39 -45.20 -4.26
CA THR A 73 18.12 -44.61 -4.74
C THR A 73 18.34 -43.89 -6.08
N ARG A 74 17.84 -44.44 -7.13
CA ARG A 74 18.02 -43.93 -8.50
C ARG A 74 17.82 -42.44 -8.67
N ASN A 75 18.87 -41.74 -9.08
CA ASN A 75 18.84 -40.31 -9.35
C ASN A 75 19.87 -39.89 -10.41
N SER A 76 19.83 -40.51 -11.58
CA SER A 76 20.79 -40.30 -12.69
C SER A 76 21.04 -38.82 -13.08
N ASN A 77 20.25 -37.86 -12.60
CA ASN A 77 20.50 -36.43 -12.74
C ASN A 77 21.43 -35.88 -11.66
N GLN A 78 21.64 -36.61 -10.57
CA GLN A 78 22.51 -36.26 -9.45
C GLN A 78 22.20 -34.86 -8.89
N LEU A 79 20.87 -34.50 -8.83
CA LEU A 79 20.44 -33.22 -8.28
C LEU A 79 20.75 -33.20 -6.78
N ASP A 80 21.34 -32.09 -6.34
CA ASP A 80 21.76 -31.78 -4.98
C ASP A 80 21.61 -30.28 -4.86
N THR A 81 20.47 -29.85 -4.33
CA THR A 81 20.04 -28.46 -4.37
C THR A 81 20.83 -27.59 -3.41
N ASP A 82 21.16 -28.07 -2.22
CA ASP A 82 21.94 -27.33 -1.21
C ASP A 82 23.45 -27.53 -1.30
N GLY A 83 23.92 -28.59 -2.03
CA GLY A 83 25.32 -28.88 -2.23
C GLY A 83 26.01 -29.57 -1.04
N ASP A 84 25.28 -30.27 -0.18
CA ASP A 84 25.82 -30.92 1.01
C ASP A 84 26.42 -32.31 0.72
N GLY A 85 26.12 -32.87 -0.49
CA GLY A 85 26.61 -34.14 -0.99
C GLY A 85 25.62 -35.29 -0.87
N LEU A 86 24.42 -35.08 -0.35
CA LEU A 86 23.25 -35.94 -0.53
C LEU A 86 22.42 -35.43 -1.71
N GLY A 87 21.86 -36.32 -2.51
CA GLY A 87 20.95 -35.91 -3.57
C GLY A 87 19.55 -35.74 -3.07
N ASP A 88 18.80 -34.79 -3.67
CA ASP A 88 17.43 -34.43 -3.27
C ASP A 88 16.50 -35.63 -3.10
N VAL A 89 16.72 -36.73 -3.83
CA VAL A 89 15.87 -37.92 -3.75
C VAL A 89 16.08 -38.73 -2.46
N CYS A 90 17.22 -38.58 -1.81
CA CYS A 90 17.60 -39.28 -0.58
C CYS A 90 17.90 -38.36 0.59
N ASP A 91 17.80 -37.06 0.36
CA ASP A 91 17.78 -36.04 1.41
C ASP A 91 16.40 -35.92 2.01
N ASN A 92 16.28 -35.31 3.14
CA ASN A 92 15.00 -34.98 3.82
C ASN A 92 14.77 -33.47 3.93
N ASP A 93 15.78 -32.65 3.57
CA ASP A 93 15.76 -31.18 3.66
C ASP A 93 16.59 -30.68 2.48
N ASP A 94 15.96 -30.65 1.28
CA ASP A 94 16.63 -30.45 0.00
C ASP A 94 17.36 -29.11 -0.15
N ASP A 95 16.98 -28.10 0.61
CA ASP A 95 17.58 -26.76 0.56
C ASP A 95 18.30 -26.35 1.85
N ASN A 96 18.29 -27.26 2.84
CA ASN A 96 18.98 -27.13 4.13
C ASN A 96 18.57 -25.88 4.94
N ASP A 97 17.28 -25.52 4.88
CA ASP A 97 16.71 -24.39 5.61
C ASP A 97 16.31 -24.75 7.03
N GLY A 98 16.29 -26.05 7.37
CA GLY A 98 15.94 -26.62 8.66
C GLY A 98 14.48 -27.06 8.78
N VAL A 99 13.75 -27.11 7.67
CA VAL A 99 12.39 -27.66 7.56
C VAL A 99 12.45 -28.89 6.66
N ASP A 100 11.96 -30.03 7.17
CA ASP A 100 11.93 -31.26 6.35
C ASP A 100 11.00 -31.09 5.16
N ASP A 101 11.36 -31.59 3.97
CA ASP A 101 10.61 -31.49 2.68
C ASP A 101 9.12 -31.73 2.77
N VAL A 102 8.71 -32.64 3.65
CA VAL A 102 7.29 -32.99 3.82
C VAL A 102 6.48 -31.91 4.54
N ALA A 103 7.17 -30.97 5.16
CA ALA A 103 6.58 -29.84 5.90
C ALA A 103 6.92 -28.49 5.28
N ASP A 104 7.85 -28.51 4.33
CA ASP A 104 8.35 -27.33 3.66
C ASP A 104 7.43 -26.90 2.52
N ASN A 105 7.08 -25.60 2.52
CA ASN A 105 6.24 -24.98 1.51
C ASN A 105 7.02 -24.47 0.28
N CYS A 106 8.39 -24.50 0.34
CA CYS A 106 9.28 -24.16 -0.79
C CYS A 106 10.49 -25.11 -0.90
N ARG A 107 10.26 -26.40 -0.89
CA ARG A 107 11.19 -27.52 -0.79
C ARG A 107 12.61 -27.36 -1.37
N THR A 108 12.81 -26.50 -2.34
CA THR A 108 14.09 -26.29 -3.04
C THR A 108 14.57 -24.85 -2.98
N ASN A 109 13.93 -24.02 -2.16
CA ASN A 109 14.23 -22.61 -2.03
C ASN A 109 14.28 -22.23 -0.56
N PHE A 110 15.46 -22.02 -0.03
CA PHE A 110 15.74 -21.71 1.37
C PHE A 110 14.79 -20.64 1.96
N ASN A 111 13.86 -21.03 2.83
CA ASN A 111 12.87 -20.16 3.46
C ASN A 111 12.49 -20.60 4.90
N PRO A 112 13.41 -20.55 5.85
CA PRO A 112 13.25 -21.11 7.20
C PRO A 112 12.11 -20.47 8.02
N ASP A 113 11.53 -19.37 7.56
CA ASP A 113 10.36 -18.73 8.18
C ASP A 113 9.03 -19.28 7.64
N GLN A 114 9.07 -20.03 6.55
CA GLN A 114 7.90 -20.69 5.94
C GLN A 114 6.74 -19.71 5.69
N LEU A 115 7.07 -18.46 5.32
CA LEU A 115 6.05 -17.45 5.05
C LEU A 115 5.20 -17.86 3.86
N ASP A 116 3.88 -17.84 4.05
CA ASP A 116 2.83 -18.17 3.10
C ASP A 116 1.70 -17.19 3.37
N THR A 117 1.63 -16.12 2.58
CA THR A 117 0.77 -14.97 2.86
C THR A 117 -0.69 -15.26 2.58
N ASP A 118 -0.99 -15.95 1.48
CA ASP A 118 -2.36 -16.29 1.07
C ASP A 118 -2.87 -17.62 1.65
N GLY A 119 -1.95 -18.47 2.16
CA GLY A 119 -2.30 -19.74 2.80
C GLY A 119 -2.64 -20.86 1.82
N ASP A 120 -2.14 -20.80 0.59
CA ASP A 120 -2.40 -21.82 -0.44
C ASP A 120 -1.48 -23.04 -0.34
N GLY A 121 -0.39 -22.94 0.45
CA GLY A 121 0.58 -24.01 0.75
C GLY A 121 1.85 -23.91 -0.10
N ILE A 122 2.02 -22.86 -0.91
CA ILE A 122 3.26 -22.46 -1.56
C ILE A 122 3.82 -21.28 -0.74
N GLY A 123 5.12 -21.32 -0.45
CA GLY A 123 5.74 -20.21 0.30
C GLY A 123 6.07 -19.03 -0.60
N ASN A 124 6.01 -17.81 -0.07
CA ASN A 124 6.25 -16.58 -0.81
C ASN A 124 7.56 -16.59 -1.65
N VAL A 125 8.59 -17.30 -1.20
CA VAL A 125 9.89 -17.36 -1.91
C VAL A 125 9.78 -18.11 -3.24
N CYS A 126 8.81 -19.00 -3.39
CA CYS A 126 8.60 -19.85 -4.55
C CYS A 126 7.21 -19.70 -5.19
N ASP A 127 6.40 -18.76 -4.67
CA ASP A 127 5.16 -18.32 -5.27
C ASP A 127 5.42 -17.24 -6.34
N GLU A 128 4.54 -17.03 -7.24
CA GLU A 128 4.56 -15.96 -8.24
C GLU A 128 3.47 -14.89 -7.97
N ASP A 129 2.57 -15.14 -6.98
CA ASP A 129 1.43 -14.29 -6.62
C ASP A 129 1.16 -14.46 -5.11
N ASP A 130 2.00 -13.82 -4.28
CA ASP A 130 2.12 -14.04 -2.82
C ASP A 130 0.83 -13.82 -2.03
N ASP A 131 -0.10 -13.01 -2.53
CA ASP A 131 -1.36 -12.70 -1.84
C ASP A 131 -2.60 -13.20 -2.59
N ASN A 132 -2.38 -13.82 -3.77
CA ASN A 132 -3.38 -14.48 -4.60
C ASN A 132 -4.54 -13.57 -5.05
N ASP A 133 -4.21 -12.30 -5.34
CA ASP A 133 -5.18 -11.32 -5.84
C ASP A 133 -5.37 -11.37 -7.36
N GLY A 134 -4.48 -12.12 -8.06
CA GLY A 134 -4.48 -12.31 -9.50
C GLY A 134 -3.54 -11.38 -10.26
N VAL A 135 -2.71 -10.60 -9.55
CA VAL A 135 -1.58 -9.85 -10.08
C VAL A 135 -0.30 -10.53 -9.61
N LEU A 136 0.63 -10.78 -10.51
CA LEU A 136 1.88 -11.42 -10.13
C LEU A 136 2.79 -10.44 -9.38
N ASP A 137 3.58 -10.90 -8.41
CA ASP A 137 4.48 -10.09 -7.58
C ASP A 137 5.33 -9.09 -8.36
N LEU A 138 5.74 -9.48 -9.56
CA LEU A 138 6.56 -8.63 -10.43
C LEU A 138 5.83 -7.38 -10.93
N ASP A 139 4.52 -7.47 -11.07
CA ASP A 139 3.63 -6.43 -11.59
C ASP A 139 2.74 -5.83 -10.48
N ASP A 140 2.85 -6.35 -9.24
CA ASP A 140 2.04 -5.98 -8.10
C ASP A 140 2.67 -4.85 -7.28
N ASN A 141 1.89 -3.81 -7.04
CA ASN A 141 2.30 -2.67 -6.22
C ASN A 141 2.05 -2.85 -4.71
N CYS A 142 1.42 -4.00 -4.30
CA CYS A 142 1.20 -4.39 -2.89
C CYS A 142 1.38 -5.89 -2.65
N ILE A 143 2.47 -6.49 -3.05
CA ILE A 143 2.81 -7.92 -3.12
C ILE A 143 2.23 -8.83 -2.02
N LEU A 144 2.00 -8.32 -0.82
CA LEU A 144 1.55 -9.10 0.34
C LEU A 144 0.15 -8.70 0.83
N THR A 145 -0.55 -7.84 0.08
CA THR A 145 -1.86 -7.31 0.48
C THR A 145 -2.79 -7.20 -0.73
N PRO A 146 -3.78 -8.06 -0.85
CA PRO A 146 -4.61 -8.15 -2.05
C PRO A 146 -5.22 -6.83 -2.49
N ASN A 147 -4.87 -6.38 -3.71
CA ASN A 147 -5.40 -5.17 -4.34
C ASN A 147 -5.54 -5.30 -5.86
N PRO A 148 -6.42 -6.17 -6.37
CA PRO A 148 -6.51 -6.53 -7.79
C PRO A 148 -6.78 -5.35 -8.74
N ASP A 149 -7.12 -4.19 -8.24
CA ASP A 149 -7.30 -2.97 -9.02
C ASP A 149 -6.01 -2.14 -9.16
N GLN A 150 -4.97 -2.48 -8.37
CA GLN A 150 -3.65 -1.86 -8.42
C GLN A 150 -3.68 -0.34 -8.34
N LEU A 151 -4.59 0.19 -7.51
CA LEU A 151 -4.72 1.63 -7.32
C LEU A 151 -3.45 2.18 -6.65
N ASP A 152 -2.94 3.27 -7.22
CA ASP A 152 -1.74 4.00 -6.81
C ASP A 152 -2.02 5.47 -7.11
N SER A 153 -2.46 6.20 -6.09
CA SER A 153 -3.03 7.54 -6.28
C SER A 153 -1.99 8.61 -6.54
N ASP A 154 -0.79 8.48 -5.96
CA ASP A 154 0.30 9.43 -6.14
C ASP A 154 1.32 9.01 -7.22
N GLY A 155 1.32 7.74 -7.63
CA GLY A 155 2.17 7.21 -8.68
C GLY A 155 3.61 6.91 -8.24
N ASP A 156 3.83 6.63 -6.95
CA ASP A 156 5.17 6.34 -6.40
C ASP A 156 5.58 4.87 -6.53
N GLY A 157 4.61 3.99 -6.81
CA GLY A 157 4.79 2.55 -7.05
C GLY A 157 4.39 1.67 -5.89
N LEU A 158 3.92 2.22 -4.77
CA LEU A 158 3.15 1.52 -3.75
C LEU A 158 1.65 1.69 -4.04
N GLY A 159 0.88 0.65 -3.79
CA GLY A 159 -0.58 0.76 -3.94
C GLY A 159 -1.22 1.34 -2.68
N ASP A 160 -2.32 2.09 -2.84
CA ASP A 160 -3.02 2.78 -1.75
C ASP A 160 -3.31 1.86 -0.54
N VAL A 161 -3.54 0.57 -0.76
CA VAL A 161 -3.86 -0.37 0.32
C VAL A 161 -2.66 -0.71 1.21
N CYS A 162 -1.44 -0.51 0.75
CA CYS A 162 -0.19 -0.79 1.45
C CYS A 162 0.71 0.44 1.61
N ASP A 163 0.30 1.58 1.07
CA ASP A 163 0.93 2.86 1.30
C ASP A 163 0.42 3.48 2.61
N PRO A 164 1.22 4.12 3.41
CA PRO A 164 0.81 4.89 4.58
C PRO A 164 0.51 6.37 4.31
N ASP A 165 0.72 6.89 3.07
CA ASP A 165 0.58 8.30 2.68
C ASP A 165 0.17 8.33 1.19
N ASP A 166 -1.11 7.99 0.91
CA ASP A 166 -1.65 7.68 -0.41
C ASP A 166 -1.52 8.80 -1.45
N ASP A 167 -1.35 10.04 -1.03
CA ASP A 167 -1.21 11.20 -1.92
C ASP A 167 0.16 11.89 -1.84
N ASN A 168 1.03 11.39 -0.96
CA ASN A 168 2.42 11.80 -0.77
C ASN A 168 2.60 13.28 -0.41
N ASP A 169 1.64 13.83 0.37
CA ASP A 169 1.69 15.23 0.84
C ASP A 169 2.51 15.43 2.10
N GLY A 170 2.89 14.34 2.77
CA GLY A 170 3.68 14.29 3.99
C GLY A 170 2.84 14.18 5.27
N VAL A 171 1.54 13.97 5.16
CA VAL A 171 0.61 13.60 6.23
C VAL A 171 0.22 12.14 6.00
N LEU A 172 0.28 11.32 7.04
CA LEU A 172 -0.11 9.91 6.91
C LEU A 172 -1.64 9.80 6.83
N ASP A 173 -2.17 8.84 6.06
CA ASP A 173 -3.61 8.59 5.90
C ASP A 173 -4.40 8.56 7.20
N SER A 174 -3.76 8.06 8.28
CA SER A 174 -4.39 8.01 9.61
C SER A 174 -4.62 9.38 10.25
N ASP A 175 -3.91 10.39 9.80
CA ASP A 175 -3.93 11.76 10.33
C ASP A 175 -4.38 12.77 9.25
N ASP A 176 -4.63 12.28 8.02
CA ASP A 176 -4.99 13.08 6.86
C ASP A 176 -6.52 13.23 6.72
N ASN A 177 -6.97 14.47 6.58
CA ASN A 177 -8.36 14.79 6.33
C ASN A 177 -8.77 14.78 4.85
N CYS A 178 -7.79 14.54 3.92
CA CYS A 178 -8.01 14.37 2.47
C CYS A 178 -7.11 13.29 1.84
N ILE A 179 -7.15 12.07 2.32
CA ILE A 179 -6.27 10.92 2.07
C ILE A 179 -5.76 10.77 0.61
N LEU A 180 -6.54 11.17 -0.39
CA LEU A 180 -6.22 11.01 -1.82
C LEU A 180 -5.99 12.35 -2.53
N THR A 181 -5.94 13.46 -1.79
CA THR A 181 -5.84 14.81 -2.36
C THR A 181 -4.84 15.64 -1.58
N PRO A 182 -3.66 15.91 -2.13
CA PRO A 182 -2.59 16.56 -1.38
C PRO A 182 -3.00 17.88 -0.74
N ASN A 183 -2.97 17.93 0.60
CA ASN A 183 -3.32 19.11 1.38
C ASN A 183 -2.46 19.29 2.65
N PRO A 184 -1.15 19.47 2.55
CA PRO A 184 -0.17 19.41 3.64
C PRO A 184 -0.45 20.39 4.81
N HIS A 185 -1.43 21.27 4.69
CA HIS A 185 -1.85 22.21 5.73
C HIS A 185 -3.06 21.71 6.53
N GLN A 186 -3.73 20.70 6.05
CA GLN A 186 -4.86 20.06 6.72
C GLN A 186 -5.94 21.07 7.14
N LEU A 187 -6.24 22.03 6.24
CA LEU A 187 -7.33 22.98 6.46
C LEU A 187 -8.67 22.23 6.48
N ASP A 188 -9.52 22.59 7.43
CA ASP A 188 -10.86 22.05 7.66
C ASP A 188 -11.63 23.21 8.27
N THR A 189 -12.36 23.95 7.42
CA THR A 189 -12.96 25.25 7.78
C THR A 189 -14.17 25.09 8.68
N ASP A 190 -14.95 24.01 8.51
CA ASP A 190 -16.16 23.75 9.27
C ASP A 190 -15.99 22.76 10.43
N ASP A 191 -14.77 22.15 10.57
CA ASP A 191 -14.41 21.14 11.57
C ASP A 191 -15.25 19.83 11.45
N ASP A 192 -15.67 19.41 10.24
CA ASP A 192 -16.46 18.19 10.03
C ASP A 192 -15.59 16.93 9.85
N GLY A 193 -14.29 17.12 9.59
CA GLY A 193 -13.27 16.07 9.44
C GLY A 193 -12.90 15.75 8.00
N LEU A 194 -13.52 16.40 7.00
CA LEU A 194 -13.00 16.51 5.65
C LEU A 194 -12.20 17.80 5.51
N GLY A 195 -11.11 17.76 4.77
CA GLY A 195 -10.34 18.97 4.51
C GLY A 195 -10.92 19.75 3.34
N ASP A 196 -10.75 21.08 3.36
CA ASP A 196 -11.21 21.99 2.30
C ASP A 196 -10.78 21.54 0.88
N ALA A 197 -9.69 20.81 0.76
CA ALA A 197 -9.20 20.33 -0.54
C ALA A 197 -10.04 19.21 -1.16
N CYS A 198 -10.82 18.50 -0.37
CA CYS A 198 -11.63 17.36 -0.77
C CYS A 198 -13.09 17.43 -0.31
N ASP A 199 -13.45 18.51 0.36
CA ASP A 199 -14.83 18.86 0.68
C ASP A 199 -15.50 19.52 -0.54
N GLU A 200 -16.80 19.47 -0.65
CA GLU A 200 -17.62 20.16 -1.65
C GLU A 200 -18.37 21.36 -1.08
N ASP A 201 -18.36 21.56 0.27
CA ASP A 201 -19.08 22.60 1.00
C ASP A 201 -18.25 22.99 2.25
N ASP A 202 -17.14 23.71 2.00
CA ASP A 202 -16.05 23.96 2.96
C ASP A 202 -16.48 24.62 4.28
N ASP A 203 -17.61 25.35 4.30
CA ASP A 203 -18.14 26.03 5.48
C ASP A 203 -19.46 25.47 6.00
N SER A 204 -19.93 24.39 5.35
CA SER A 204 -21.15 23.63 5.73
C SER A 204 -22.42 24.48 5.82
N ASP A 205 -22.55 25.52 4.97
CA ASP A 205 -23.73 26.38 4.94
C ASP A 205 -24.90 25.85 4.10
N GLY A 206 -24.61 24.79 3.30
CA GLY A 206 -25.56 24.11 2.42
C GLY A 206 -25.54 24.63 0.98
N VAL A 207 -24.57 25.46 0.62
CA VAL A 207 -24.24 25.85 -0.75
C VAL A 207 -22.88 25.23 -1.10
N LEU A 208 -22.77 24.56 -2.22
CA LEU A 208 -21.49 23.95 -2.63
C LEU A 208 -20.52 25.05 -3.06
N ASP A 209 -19.20 24.86 -2.81
CA ASP A 209 -18.13 25.84 -3.12
C ASP A 209 -18.20 26.38 -4.54
N ILE A 210 -18.55 25.51 -5.49
CA ILE A 210 -18.64 25.90 -6.92
C ILE A 210 -19.76 26.91 -7.19
N ASP A 211 -20.77 26.93 -6.34
CA ASP A 211 -21.95 27.81 -6.44
C ASP A 211 -21.97 28.88 -5.32
N ASP A 212 -20.99 28.81 -4.37
CA ASP A 212 -20.90 29.69 -3.23
C ASP A 212 -20.08 30.94 -3.52
N ASN A 213 -20.65 32.11 -3.16
CA ASN A 213 -19.96 33.38 -3.31
C ASN A 213 -19.05 33.74 -2.10
N CYS A 214 -19.04 32.89 -1.03
CA CYS A 214 -18.10 32.97 0.11
C CYS A 214 -17.72 31.57 0.63
N PRO A 215 -17.01 30.71 -0.12
CA PRO A 215 -16.84 29.29 0.19
C PRO A 215 -16.26 28.92 1.55
N LEU A 216 -15.67 29.87 2.27
CA LEU A 216 -15.03 29.65 3.58
C LEU A 216 -15.75 30.38 4.72
N ILE A 217 -16.89 31.05 4.45
CA ILE A 217 -17.62 31.82 5.44
C ILE A 217 -19.13 31.66 5.25
N ALA A 218 -19.74 30.88 6.10
CA ALA A 218 -21.14 30.50 6.01
C ALA A 218 -22.12 31.67 5.74
N ASN A 219 -22.73 31.66 4.57
CA ASN A 219 -23.69 32.66 4.13
C ASN A 219 -24.85 32.07 3.31
N PRO A 220 -25.70 31.19 3.88
CA PRO A 220 -26.70 30.40 3.15
C PRO A 220 -27.72 31.20 2.34
N ASN A 221 -27.73 32.53 2.49
CA ASN A 221 -28.58 33.43 1.72
C ASN A 221 -27.91 33.97 0.46
N GLN A 222 -26.60 33.76 0.30
CA GLN A 222 -25.81 34.14 -0.86
C GLN A 222 -26.00 35.59 -1.28
N ARG A 223 -26.07 36.50 -0.25
CA ARG A 223 -26.25 37.90 -0.51
C ARG A 223 -24.99 38.47 -1.16
N ASP A 224 -25.16 39.21 -2.24
CA ASP A 224 -24.16 39.88 -3.03
C ASP A 224 -24.84 41.17 -3.55
N LEU A 225 -24.49 42.27 -2.92
CA LEU A 225 -25.21 43.55 -3.09
C LEU A 225 -24.88 44.21 -4.42
N ASP A 226 -23.62 44.24 -4.79
CA ASP A 226 -23.12 44.89 -6.02
C ASP A 226 -23.09 43.96 -7.24
N ASN A 227 -23.25 42.63 -7.04
CA ASN A 227 -23.26 41.56 -8.02
C ASN A 227 -21.91 41.39 -8.72
N ASP A 228 -20.82 41.49 -7.97
CA ASP A 228 -19.47 41.22 -8.49
C ASP A 228 -19.06 39.75 -8.36
N GLY A 229 -19.80 38.94 -7.60
CA GLY A 229 -19.64 37.51 -7.38
C GLY A 229 -18.97 37.15 -6.06
N ILE A 230 -18.64 38.11 -5.23
CA ILE A 230 -18.22 37.97 -3.84
C ILE A 230 -19.44 38.27 -2.94
N GLY A 231 -19.67 37.46 -1.93
CA GLY A 231 -20.80 37.68 -1.02
C GLY A 231 -20.48 38.73 0.03
N ASP A 232 -21.50 39.54 0.44
CA ASP A 232 -21.35 40.65 1.39
C ASP A 232 -20.55 40.25 2.66
N VAL A 233 -20.60 38.99 3.10
CA VAL A 233 -19.93 38.56 4.34
C VAL A 233 -18.41 38.37 4.16
N CYS A 234 -17.93 38.20 2.98
CA CYS A 234 -16.52 38.01 2.63
C CYS A 234 -15.98 39.08 1.67
N ASP A 235 -16.84 40.07 1.29
CA ASP A 235 -16.43 41.24 0.54
C ASP A 235 -15.85 42.30 1.49
N GLU A 236 -14.96 43.12 1.00
CA GLU A 236 -14.40 44.27 1.72
C GLU A 236 -15.06 45.61 1.33
N ASP A 237 -15.88 45.61 0.24
CA ASP A 237 -16.53 46.81 -0.31
C ASP A 237 -17.89 46.41 -0.91
N ASP A 238 -18.88 46.18 -0.04
CA ASP A 238 -20.20 45.59 -0.35
C ASP A 238 -20.95 46.26 -1.51
N ASP A 239 -20.74 47.55 -1.74
CA ASP A 239 -21.45 48.33 -2.76
C ASP A 239 -20.55 48.79 -3.93
N ASN A 240 -19.26 48.41 -3.86
CA ASN A 240 -18.23 48.59 -4.88
C ASN A 240 -18.05 50.08 -5.30
N ASP A 241 -18.11 50.97 -4.30
CA ASP A 241 -17.94 52.42 -4.54
C ASP A 241 -16.50 52.89 -4.42
N GLY A 242 -15.59 52.00 -3.98
CA GLY A 242 -14.16 52.23 -3.83
C GLY A 242 -13.73 52.65 -2.43
N VAL A 243 -14.63 52.57 -1.45
CA VAL A 243 -14.36 52.73 -0.01
C VAL A 243 -14.72 51.43 0.67
N ASN A 244 -13.75 50.87 1.43
CA ASN A 244 -14.00 49.59 2.11
C ASN A 244 -15.02 49.80 3.25
N ASP A 245 -15.88 48.80 3.53
CA ASP A 245 -16.94 48.83 4.53
C ASP A 245 -16.49 49.33 5.89
N GLU A 246 -15.25 49.03 6.32
CA GLU A 246 -14.66 49.46 7.60
C GLU A 246 -14.50 50.99 7.64
N ASP A 247 -14.28 51.65 6.50
CA ASP A 247 -14.05 53.08 6.34
C ASP A 247 -15.24 53.79 5.71
N ASP A 248 -16.27 53.04 5.26
CA ASP A 248 -17.45 53.57 4.59
C ASP A 248 -18.54 54.03 5.55
N ASN A 249 -19.02 55.27 5.36
CA ASN A 249 -20.13 55.80 6.16
C ASN A 249 -21.51 55.36 5.66
N CYS A 250 -21.59 54.63 4.49
CA CYS A 250 -22.82 54.00 3.98
C CYS A 250 -22.51 52.65 3.29
N PRO A 251 -22.02 51.59 3.99
CA PRO A 251 -21.45 50.37 3.41
C PRO A 251 -22.34 49.59 2.46
N THR A 252 -23.58 49.96 2.27
CA THR A 252 -24.55 49.27 1.41
C THR A 252 -25.18 50.17 0.36
N ILE A 253 -24.74 51.41 0.24
CA ILE A 253 -25.28 52.39 -0.71
C ILE A 253 -24.17 53.26 -1.24
N SER A 254 -23.74 52.99 -2.45
CA SER A 254 -22.61 53.62 -3.13
C SER A 254 -22.56 55.13 -3.01
N ASN A 255 -21.55 55.64 -2.30
CA ASN A 255 -21.33 57.07 -2.08
C ASN A 255 -19.85 57.47 -2.06
N PRO A 256 -19.11 57.33 -3.21
CA PRO A 256 -17.66 57.50 -3.28
C PRO A 256 -17.11 58.81 -2.73
N ASP A 257 -17.94 59.80 -2.53
CA ASP A 257 -17.54 61.11 -1.95
C ASP A 257 -17.63 61.18 -0.44
N GLN A 258 -18.27 60.17 0.21
CA GLN A 258 -18.35 60.00 1.64
C GLN A 258 -18.88 61.28 2.36
N THR A 259 -19.85 61.95 1.74
CA THR A 259 -20.45 63.17 2.30
C THR A 259 -21.21 62.78 3.57
N ASP A 260 -20.91 63.52 4.63
CA ASP A 260 -21.51 63.42 5.96
C ASP A 260 -21.61 64.86 6.49
N THR A 261 -22.81 65.44 6.41
CA THR A 261 -23.03 66.89 6.61
C THR A 261 -22.97 67.26 8.10
N ASP A 262 -23.47 66.43 9.00
CA ASP A 262 -23.48 66.68 10.41
C ASP A 262 -22.30 66.07 11.20
N GLY A 263 -21.57 65.13 10.59
CA GLY A 263 -20.39 64.51 11.15
C GLY A 263 -20.67 63.43 12.18
N ASP A 264 -21.82 62.75 12.08
CA ASP A 264 -22.22 61.73 13.05
C ASP A 264 -21.71 60.31 12.66
N GLY A 265 -21.20 60.15 11.42
CA GLY A 265 -20.62 58.91 10.90
C GLY A 265 -21.54 58.11 9.99
N LEU A 266 -22.77 58.59 9.73
CA LEU A 266 -23.61 58.15 8.63
C LEU A 266 -23.45 59.11 7.45
N GLY A 267 -23.40 58.58 6.25
CA GLY A 267 -23.36 59.43 5.04
C GLY A 267 -24.75 59.94 4.68
N ASP A 268 -24.80 61.17 4.11
CA ASP A 268 -26.06 61.81 3.76
C ASP A 268 -27.02 60.94 2.93
N ILE A 269 -26.49 59.97 2.13
CA ILE A 269 -27.33 59.11 1.29
C ILE A 269 -28.03 57.99 2.08
N CYS A 270 -27.53 57.63 3.26
CA CYS A 270 -28.07 56.58 4.11
C CYS A 270 -28.55 57.14 5.49
N ASP A 271 -28.37 58.44 5.72
CA ASP A 271 -28.96 59.13 6.87
C ASP A 271 -30.43 59.52 6.61
N GLU A 272 -31.23 59.64 7.60
CA GLU A 272 -32.60 60.11 7.51
C GLU A 272 -32.77 61.55 7.96
N ASP A 273 -31.72 62.20 8.59
CA ASP A 273 -31.67 63.54 9.09
C ASP A 273 -30.28 64.15 8.96
N ASP A 274 -29.91 64.48 7.69
CA ASP A 274 -28.58 64.84 7.23
C ASP A 274 -27.89 65.99 8.03
N ASP A 275 -28.64 66.85 8.68
CA ASP A 275 -28.07 67.93 9.44
C ASP A 275 -28.30 67.80 10.95
N ASN A 276 -28.96 66.69 11.39
CA ASN A 276 -29.21 66.28 12.75
C ASN A 276 -29.96 67.38 13.59
N ASP A 277 -30.91 68.13 12.94
CA ASP A 277 -31.70 69.14 13.58
C ASP A 277 -32.99 68.60 14.24
N GLY A 278 -33.31 67.31 14.02
CA GLY A 278 -34.45 66.59 14.56
C GLY A 278 -35.68 66.62 13.66
N VAL A 279 -35.56 67.12 12.42
CA VAL A 279 -36.55 67.01 11.34
C VAL A 279 -35.94 66.07 10.27
N LEU A 280 -36.68 65.05 9.88
CA LEU A 280 -36.18 64.10 8.83
C LEU A 280 -36.13 64.81 7.48
N ASP A 281 -35.19 64.52 6.66
CA ASP A 281 -34.95 65.10 5.31
C ASP A 281 -36.21 65.16 4.46
N VAL A 282 -37.08 64.14 4.57
CA VAL A 282 -38.34 64.05 3.82
C VAL A 282 -39.32 65.11 4.21
N ASP A 283 -39.22 65.65 5.43
CA ASP A 283 -40.09 66.66 6.01
C ASP A 283 -39.34 67.98 6.21
N ASP A 284 -38.01 68.05 5.96
CA ASP A 284 -37.16 69.19 6.15
C ASP A 284 -37.11 70.09 4.89
N ASN A 285 -37.32 71.42 5.13
CA ASN A 285 -37.20 72.41 4.06
C ASN A 285 -35.77 72.93 3.84
N CYS A 286 -34.78 72.46 4.63
CA CYS A 286 -33.33 72.70 4.46
C CYS A 286 -32.48 71.51 4.87
N PRO A 287 -32.57 70.30 4.27
CA PRO A 287 -32.02 69.05 4.74
C PRO A 287 -30.51 68.99 5.08
N LEU A 288 -29.75 69.97 4.66
CA LEU A 288 -28.29 70.05 4.86
C LEU A 288 -27.87 71.21 5.74
N THR A 289 -28.87 71.93 6.38
CA THR A 289 -28.59 73.10 7.22
C THR A 289 -29.58 73.19 8.37
N PRO A 290 -29.11 72.94 9.60
CA PRO A 290 -30.00 72.86 10.75
C PRO A 290 -30.94 74.02 10.89
N ASN A 291 -32.30 73.80 10.86
CA ASN A 291 -33.35 74.82 11.01
C ASN A 291 -34.61 74.28 11.68
N THR A 292 -34.45 73.73 12.89
CA THR A 292 -35.49 73.07 13.71
C THR A 292 -36.86 73.76 13.74
N ASP A 293 -36.93 75.05 13.44
CA ASP A 293 -38.18 75.77 13.42
C ASP A 293 -38.90 75.78 12.07
N GLN A 294 -38.22 75.22 11.00
CA GLN A 294 -38.77 75.05 9.68
C GLN A 294 -39.39 76.33 9.10
N LEU A 295 -38.74 77.46 9.39
CA LEU A 295 -39.22 78.74 8.92
C LEU A 295 -39.12 78.90 7.40
N ASP A 296 -40.25 79.17 6.77
CA ASP A 296 -40.38 79.45 5.33
C ASP A 296 -41.28 80.67 5.18
N THR A 297 -40.70 81.89 5.13
CA THR A 297 -41.42 83.12 5.15
C THR A 297 -42.16 83.41 3.87
N ASP A 298 -41.69 83.01 2.76
CA ASP A 298 -42.31 83.31 1.44
C ASP A 298 -43.16 82.15 0.89
N GLY A 299 -43.10 80.95 1.56
CA GLY A 299 -43.91 79.76 1.22
C GLY A 299 -43.52 79.05 -0.04
N ASP A 300 -42.25 79.12 -0.39
CA ASP A 300 -41.71 78.42 -1.63
C ASP A 300 -41.26 77.00 -1.39
N GLY A 301 -41.28 76.54 -0.11
CA GLY A 301 -40.88 75.18 0.26
C GLY A 301 -39.41 75.01 0.58
N LEU A 302 -38.61 76.07 0.59
CA LEU A 302 -37.23 76.09 1.07
C LEU A 302 -37.16 76.89 2.36
N GLY A 303 -36.34 76.47 3.29
CA GLY A 303 -36.11 77.16 4.56
C GLY A 303 -35.37 78.50 4.35
N ASP A 304 -35.62 79.46 5.23
CA ASP A 304 -35.09 80.85 5.15
C ASP A 304 -33.49 80.89 5.28
#